data_bfb35bf786409745c6b9bd5f7b3a2174
#
_entry.id   bfb35bf786409745c6b9bd5f7b3a2174
#
_cell.length_a   1.000
_cell.length_b   1.000
_cell.length_c   1.000
_cell.angle_alpha   90.00
_cell.angle_beta   90.00
_cell.angle_gamma   90.00
#
_symmetry.space_group_name_H-M   'P 1'
#
loop_
_entity.id
_entity.type
_entity.pdbx_description
1 polymer ?
#
loop_
_entity_poly.entity_id
_entity_poly.type
_entity_poly.pdbx_seq_one_letter_code
_entity_poly.pdbx_strand_id
1 'polypeptide(L)'
;MKTLKKQQGAVLFIAIGLLLIITIVGISSVSISGMKTQIAGNSMFTMLTYQGAESALAKSLSGGAKLSMTKAAELGVGVPYDVPNAVFTPAEVVSGGVTLSQKATVTKLDILIQCPPSALANSAGLCYIFETNAQARLNSTGAKASHAEGWAPGKLKN
;
A
#
# COMPACT_ATOMS: atom_id res chain seq x y z
N MET A 1 73.35 -17.34 19.72
CA MET A 1 72.21 -16.59 19.12
C MET A 1 71.91 -17.16 17.73
N LYS A 2 70.83 -17.94 17.57
CA LYS A 2 70.48 -18.56 16.27
C LYS A 2 69.69 -17.51 15.43
N THR A 3 70.24 -17.21 14.25
CA THR A 3 69.71 -16.22 13.31
C THR A 3 68.42 -16.69 12.66
N LEU A 4 67.27 -16.00 12.97
CA LEU A 4 65.97 -16.19 12.38
C LEU A 4 65.87 -15.60 10.95
N LYS A 5 66.76 -15.94 10.05
CA LYS A 5 66.85 -15.33 8.69
C LYS A 5 66.10 -16.06 7.59
N LYS A 6 65.29 -17.12 7.88
CA LYS A 6 64.71 -17.94 6.81
C LYS A 6 63.14 -17.87 6.72
N GLN A 7 62.46 -17.02 7.49
CA GLN A 7 60.98 -17.00 7.52
C GLN A 7 60.35 -15.79 6.83
N GLN A 8 61.07 -14.82 6.34
CA GLN A 8 60.51 -13.58 5.77
C GLN A 8 59.65 -13.79 4.52
N GLY A 9 59.95 -14.77 3.67
CA GLY A 9 59.18 -15.06 2.46
C GLY A 9 57.81 -15.71 2.75
N ALA A 10 57.76 -16.61 3.75
CA ALA A 10 56.51 -17.28 4.12
C ALA A 10 55.50 -16.34 4.76
N VAL A 11 55.97 -15.38 5.57
CA VAL A 11 55.09 -14.38 6.21
C VAL A 11 54.48 -13.47 5.17
N LEU A 12 55.21 -13.04 4.15
CA LEU A 12 54.67 -12.22 3.06
C LEU A 12 53.59 -12.97 2.27
N PHE A 13 53.80 -14.25 1.97
CA PHE A 13 52.84 -15.08 1.25
C PHE A 13 51.55 -15.27 2.05
N ILE A 14 51.64 -15.51 3.35
CA ILE A 14 50.49 -15.61 4.24
C ILE A 14 49.75 -14.27 4.34
N ALA A 15 50.47 -13.15 4.44
CA ALA A 15 49.87 -11.82 4.51
C ALA A 15 49.06 -11.47 3.26
N ILE A 16 49.61 -11.77 2.06
CA ILE A 16 48.91 -11.56 0.79
C ILE A 16 47.65 -12.45 0.70
N GLY A 17 47.77 -13.73 1.09
CA GLY A 17 46.64 -14.65 1.10
C GLY A 17 45.51 -14.19 2.03
N LEU A 18 45.88 -13.71 3.21
CA LEU A 18 44.92 -13.21 4.19
C LEU A 18 44.25 -11.92 3.71
N LEU A 19 44.99 -11.02 3.08
CA LEU A 19 44.45 -9.80 2.47
C LEU A 19 43.48 -10.10 1.34
N LEU A 20 43.76 -11.11 0.52
CA LEU A 20 42.86 -11.56 -0.56
C LEU A 20 41.57 -12.11 -0.01
N ILE A 21 41.60 -12.91 1.05
CA ILE A 21 40.38 -13.43 1.70
C ILE A 21 39.52 -12.28 2.26
N ILE A 22 40.15 -11.34 2.96
CA ILE A 22 39.42 -10.19 3.55
C ILE A 22 38.81 -9.33 2.46
N THR A 23 39.49 -9.11 1.32
CA THR A 23 38.92 -8.33 0.21
C THR A 23 37.73 -9.01 -0.41
N ILE A 24 37.74 -10.33 -0.62
CA ILE A 24 36.57 -11.07 -1.16
C ILE A 24 35.39 -10.98 -0.20
N VAL A 25 35.58 -11.17 1.10
CA VAL A 25 34.53 -11.05 2.11
C VAL A 25 34.01 -9.62 2.19
N GLY A 26 34.87 -8.61 2.08
CA GLY A 26 34.49 -7.20 2.07
C GLY A 26 33.56 -6.85 0.89
N ILE A 27 33.93 -7.27 -0.33
CA ILE A 27 33.11 -7.03 -1.53
C ILE A 27 31.74 -7.70 -1.41
N SER A 28 31.68 -8.92 -0.91
CA SER A 28 30.42 -9.66 -0.70
C SER A 28 29.50 -8.93 0.31
N SER A 29 30.05 -8.39 1.38
CA SER A 29 29.29 -7.65 2.39
C SER A 29 28.65 -6.38 1.84
N VAL A 30 29.36 -5.63 1.00
CA VAL A 30 28.85 -4.40 0.37
C VAL A 30 27.70 -4.72 -0.58
N SER A 31 27.82 -5.77 -1.39
CA SER A 31 26.77 -6.21 -2.31
C SER A 31 25.48 -6.60 -1.58
N ILE A 32 25.58 -7.36 -0.49
CA ILE A 32 24.42 -7.74 0.34
C ILE A 32 23.75 -6.53 0.97
N SER A 33 24.53 -5.56 1.44
CA SER A 33 24.00 -4.32 2.03
C SER A 33 23.21 -3.50 1.01
N GLY A 34 23.69 -3.39 -0.23
CA GLY A 34 22.98 -2.71 -1.32
C GLY A 34 21.61 -3.35 -1.63
N MET A 35 21.57 -4.68 -1.72
CA MET A 35 20.30 -5.41 -1.93
C MET A 35 19.30 -5.19 -0.79
N LYS A 36 19.77 -5.23 0.46
CA LYS A 36 18.91 -4.99 1.63
C LYS A 36 18.29 -3.60 1.61
N THR A 37 19.05 -2.58 1.22
CA THR A 37 18.55 -1.21 1.09
C THR A 37 17.48 -1.08 0.02
N GLN A 38 17.63 -1.74 -1.14
CA GLN A 38 16.63 -1.77 -2.19
C GLN A 38 15.35 -2.48 -1.76
N ILE A 39 15.47 -3.63 -1.09
CA ILE A 39 14.33 -4.37 -0.55
C ILE A 39 13.57 -3.52 0.48
N ALA A 40 14.29 -2.87 1.40
CA ALA A 40 13.68 -1.99 2.40
C ALA A 40 12.95 -0.80 1.74
N GLY A 41 13.53 -0.18 0.72
CA GLY A 41 12.90 0.89 -0.06
C GLY A 41 11.61 0.43 -0.74
N ASN A 42 11.64 -0.71 -1.42
CA ASN A 42 10.46 -1.27 -2.08
C ASN A 42 9.35 -1.64 -1.07
N SER A 43 9.73 -2.21 0.07
CA SER A 43 8.79 -2.52 1.16
C SER A 43 8.13 -1.26 1.71
N MET A 44 8.89 -0.18 1.91
CA MET A 44 8.37 1.10 2.34
C MET A 44 7.34 1.68 1.35
N PHE A 45 7.64 1.65 0.04
CA PHE A 45 6.71 2.13 -0.98
C PHE A 45 5.42 1.30 -1.04
N THR A 46 5.52 0.00 -0.89
CA THR A 46 4.36 -0.89 -0.81
C THR A 46 3.50 -0.57 0.41
N MET A 47 4.12 -0.36 1.57
CA MET A 47 3.40 0.00 2.79
C MET A 47 2.70 1.36 2.67
N LEU A 48 3.36 2.37 2.08
CA LEU A 48 2.77 3.69 1.86
C LEU A 48 1.56 3.63 0.91
N THR A 49 1.64 2.86 -0.16
CA THR A 49 0.51 2.69 -1.08
C THR A 49 -0.64 1.92 -0.43
N TYR A 50 -0.35 0.93 0.40
CA TYR A 50 -1.37 0.19 1.15
C TYR A 50 -2.09 1.12 2.13
N GLN A 51 -1.37 1.89 2.94
CA GLN A 51 -1.94 2.88 3.85
C GLN A 51 -2.73 3.96 3.10
N GLY A 52 -2.26 4.35 1.92
CA GLY A 52 -2.97 5.27 1.03
C GLY A 52 -4.29 4.70 0.53
N ALA A 53 -4.35 3.43 0.18
CA ALA A 53 -5.58 2.77 -0.24
C ALA A 53 -6.57 2.63 0.93
N GLU A 54 -6.11 2.30 2.13
CA GLU A 54 -6.92 2.28 3.35
C GLU A 54 -7.47 3.67 3.71
N SER A 55 -6.61 4.71 3.60
CA SER A 55 -7.03 6.09 3.81
C SER A 55 -8.09 6.52 2.79
N ALA A 56 -7.94 6.12 1.52
CA ALA A 56 -8.94 6.39 0.48
C ALA A 56 -10.26 5.69 0.77
N LEU A 57 -10.21 4.45 1.25
CA LEU A 57 -11.38 3.69 1.68
C LEU A 57 -12.08 4.40 2.84
N ALA A 58 -11.36 4.75 3.89
CA ALA A 58 -11.90 5.45 5.05
C ALA A 58 -12.53 6.81 4.68
N LYS A 59 -11.86 7.59 3.83
CA LYS A 59 -12.38 8.87 3.33
C LYS A 59 -13.65 8.69 2.49
N SER A 60 -13.70 7.68 1.63
CA SER A 60 -14.87 7.37 0.83
C SER A 60 -16.07 6.95 1.68
N LEU A 61 -15.84 6.23 2.77
CA LEU A 61 -16.89 5.77 3.68
C LEU A 61 -17.32 6.85 4.66
N SER A 62 -16.45 7.76 5.10
CA SER A 62 -16.79 8.80 6.09
C SER A 62 -17.35 10.07 5.49
N GLY A 63 -16.68 10.66 4.51
CA GLY A 63 -17.02 11.97 3.96
C GLY A 63 -17.85 11.91 2.67
N GLY A 64 -17.50 10.98 1.78
CA GLY A 64 -18.15 10.79 0.50
C GLY A 64 -19.30 9.77 0.51
N ALA A 65 -19.42 9.00 1.59
CA ALA A 65 -20.32 7.86 1.65
C ALA A 65 -21.78 8.23 1.37
N LYS A 66 -22.27 9.32 1.95
CA LYS A 66 -23.67 9.74 1.77
C LYS A 66 -23.98 10.10 0.31
N LEU A 67 -23.07 10.83 -0.34
CA LEU A 67 -23.22 11.23 -1.74
C LEU A 67 -23.01 10.05 -2.69
N SER A 68 -21.99 9.25 -2.44
CA SER A 68 -21.67 8.10 -3.28
C SER A 68 -22.68 6.97 -3.16
N MET A 69 -23.29 6.76 -1.98
CA MET A 69 -24.40 5.81 -1.79
C MET A 69 -25.63 6.22 -2.58
N THR A 70 -26.05 7.48 -2.44
CA THR A 70 -27.24 7.98 -3.14
C THR A 70 -27.05 7.83 -4.65
N LYS A 71 -25.91 8.22 -5.14
CA LYS A 71 -25.58 8.10 -6.58
C LYS A 71 -25.42 6.65 -7.05
N ALA A 72 -24.73 5.81 -6.29
CA ALA A 72 -24.62 4.38 -6.61
C ALA A 72 -25.96 3.64 -6.51
N ALA A 73 -26.87 4.09 -5.65
CA ALA A 73 -28.22 3.53 -5.55
C ALA A 73 -29.10 3.92 -6.75
N GLU A 74 -28.90 5.10 -7.31
CA GLU A 74 -29.57 5.57 -8.53
C GLU A 74 -29.08 4.80 -9.78
N LEU A 75 -27.85 4.31 -9.74
CA LEU A 75 -27.27 3.49 -10.81
C LEU A 75 -27.78 2.04 -10.73
N GLY A 76 -27.75 1.36 -11.85
CA GLY A 76 -28.10 -0.07 -11.90
C GLY A 76 -27.11 -0.93 -11.11
N VAL A 77 -27.54 -2.16 -10.81
CA VAL A 77 -26.68 -3.18 -10.20
C VAL A 77 -25.45 -3.42 -11.09
N GLY A 78 -24.28 -3.52 -10.48
CA GLY A 78 -23.02 -3.76 -11.17
C GLY A 78 -22.40 -2.52 -11.84
N VAL A 79 -23.08 -1.36 -11.81
CA VAL A 79 -22.54 -0.12 -12.41
C VAL A 79 -21.64 0.58 -11.39
N PRO A 80 -20.34 0.74 -11.67
CA PRO A 80 -19.41 1.42 -10.75
C PRO A 80 -19.65 2.93 -10.76
N TYR A 81 -19.65 3.54 -9.59
CA TYR A 81 -19.67 4.97 -9.39
C TYR A 81 -18.33 5.45 -8.86
N ASP A 82 -17.68 6.33 -9.61
CA ASP A 82 -16.40 6.94 -9.17
C ASP A 82 -16.67 7.99 -8.09
N VAL A 83 -16.03 7.83 -6.93
CA VAL A 83 -16.09 8.82 -5.84
C VAL A 83 -15.39 10.10 -6.32
N PRO A 84 -16.00 11.28 -6.18
CA PRO A 84 -15.43 12.53 -6.65
C PRO A 84 -14.04 12.79 -6.05
N ASN A 85 -13.10 13.25 -6.88
CA ASN A 85 -11.73 13.54 -6.44
C ASN A 85 -11.67 14.58 -5.29
N ALA A 86 -12.68 15.44 -5.15
CA ALA A 86 -12.78 16.39 -4.06
C ALA A 86 -12.77 15.74 -2.66
N VAL A 87 -13.18 14.47 -2.56
CA VAL A 87 -13.13 13.69 -1.30
C VAL A 87 -11.68 13.38 -0.90
N PHE A 88 -10.77 13.30 -1.87
CA PHE A 88 -9.36 12.95 -1.68
C PHE A 88 -8.42 14.14 -1.68
N THR A 89 -8.94 15.35 -1.84
CA THR A 89 -8.13 16.59 -1.80
C THR A 89 -8.02 17.13 -0.35
N PRO A 90 -6.88 17.69 0.05
CA PRO A 90 -5.65 17.78 -0.74
C PRO A 90 -5.00 16.40 -0.97
N ALA A 91 -4.33 16.24 -2.13
CA ALA A 91 -3.51 15.06 -2.37
C ALA A 91 -2.51 14.91 -1.23
N GLU A 92 -2.43 13.73 -0.66
CA GLU A 92 -1.55 13.47 0.47
C GLU A 92 -0.10 13.55 0.00
N VAL A 93 0.59 14.64 0.38
CA VAL A 93 2.01 14.82 0.10
C VAL A 93 2.79 13.98 1.11
N VAL A 94 3.35 12.88 0.66
CA VAL A 94 4.28 12.10 1.46
C VAL A 94 5.60 12.87 1.56
N SER A 95 6.27 12.78 2.72
CA SER A 95 7.56 13.43 2.96
C SER A 95 8.54 13.24 1.80
N GLY A 96 9.20 14.32 1.36
CA GLY A 96 10.14 14.30 0.24
C GLY A 96 9.55 14.70 -1.12
N GLY A 97 8.36 15.30 -1.17
CA GLY A 97 7.76 15.78 -2.43
C GLY A 97 7.11 14.68 -3.28
N VAL A 98 6.97 13.50 -2.75
CA VAL A 98 6.29 12.38 -3.40
C VAL A 98 4.79 12.53 -3.21
N THR A 99 4.03 12.53 -4.30
CA THR A 99 2.57 12.64 -4.26
C THR A 99 1.91 11.27 -4.37
N LEU A 100 0.91 11.06 -3.51
CA LEU A 100 0.05 9.89 -3.51
C LEU A 100 -1.28 10.24 -4.17
N SER A 101 -1.61 9.60 -5.28
CA SER A 101 -2.92 9.72 -5.90
C SER A 101 -3.85 8.65 -5.37
N GLN A 102 -5.05 9.06 -4.96
CA GLN A 102 -6.09 8.19 -4.39
C GLN A 102 -7.32 8.21 -5.30
N LYS A 103 -7.97 7.06 -5.42
CA LYS A 103 -9.23 6.89 -6.16
C LYS A 103 -10.07 5.84 -5.44
N ALA A 104 -11.39 6.02 -5.45
CA ALA A 104 -12.29 4.96 -5.01
C ALA A 104 -13.50 4.87 -5.94
N THR A 105 -14.04 3.66 -6.06
CA THR A 105 -15.26 3.36 -6.80
C THR A 105 -16.22 2.61 -5.90
N VAL A 106 -17.49 2.94 -5.98
CA VAL A 106 -18.57 2.26 -5.25
C VAL A 106 -19.46 1.54 -6.24
N THR A 107 -19.71 0.26 -6.03
CA THR A 107 -20.54 -0.58 -6.88
C THR A 107 -21.65 -1.20 -6.04
N LYS A 108 -22.89 -1.11 -6.52
CA LYS A 108 -24.03 -1.81 -5.92
C LYS A 108 -24.04 -3.25 -6.41
N LEU A 109 -23.99 -4.21 -5.49
CA LEU A 109 -24.03 -5.63 -5.81
C LEU A 109 -25.48 -6.14 -5.93
N ASP A 110 -25.66 -7.19 -6.71
CA ASP A 110 -26.93 -7.91 -6.80
C ASP A 110 -27.08 -8.92 -5.65
N ILE A 111 -26.79 -8.46 -4.45
CA ILE A 111 -26.90 -9.25 -3.22
C ILE A 111 -27.84 -8.51 -2.28
N LEU A 112 -28.94 -9.18 -1.92
CA LEU A 112 -29.92 -8.69 -0.96
C LEU A 112 -29.71 -9.39 0.37
N ILE A 113 -29.60 -8.62 1.43
CA ILE A 113 -29.53 -9.11 2.80
C ILE A 113 -30.66 -8.51 3.63
N GLN A 114 -31.00 -9.16 4.74
CA GLN A 114 -31.90 -8.55 5.71
C GLN A 114 -31.25 -7.30 6.29
N CYS A 115 -31.93 -6.17 6.22
CA CYS A 115 -31.40 -4.93 6.73
C CYS A 115 -31.15 -5.00 8.23
N PRO A 116 -30.00 -4.50 8.72
CA PRO A 116 -29.84 -4.28 10.16
C PRO A 116 -30.88 -3.25 10.65
N PRO A 117 -31.29 -3.32 11.94
CA PRO A 117 -32.38 -2.46 12.47
C PRO A 117 -32.17 -0.96 12.28
N SER A 118 -30.94 -0.54 11.99
CA SER A 118 -30.52 0.84 11.78
C SER A 118 -30.41 1.26 10.31
N ALA A 119 -30.72 0.37 9.37
CA ALA A 119 -30.49 0.62 7.93
C ALA A 119 -31.71 1.28 7.26
N LEU A 120 -31.44 1.94 6.12
CA LEU A 120 -32.45 2.37 5.17
C LEU A 120 -32.98 1.15 4.40
N ALA A 121 -34.02 0.52 4.91
CA ALA A 121 -34.62 -0.63 4.28
C ALA A 121 -35.54 -0.20 3.12
N ASN A 122 -35.62 -1.02 2.07
CA ASN A 122 -36.72 -0.97 1.13
C ASN A 122 -38.03 -1.45 1.83
N SER A 123 -39.15 -1.38 1.15
CA SER A 123 -40.46 -1.82 1.69
C SER A 123 -40.51 -3.28 2.11
N ALA A 124 -39.56 -4.12 1.66
CA ALA A 124 -39.45 -5.54 1.99
C ALA A 124 -38.44 -5.81 3.15
N GLY A 125 -37.83 -4.78 3.74
CA GLY A 125 -36.81 -4.96 4.78
C GLY A 125 -35.50 -5.51 4.27
N LEU A 126 -35.25 -5.45 2.97
CA LEU A 126 -34.03 -5.93 2.33
C LEU A 126 -33.11 -4.77 1.92
N CYS A 127 -31.83 -4.93 2.11
CA CYS A 127 -30.78 -3.98 1.75
C CYS A 127 -29.86 -4.56 0.68
N TYR A 128 -29.45 -3.72 -0.25
CA TYR A 128 -28.33 -4.05 -1.15
C TYR A 128 -27.01 -3.95 -0.43
N ILE A 129 -26.08 -4.82 -0.82
CA ILE A 129 -24.68 -4.68 -0.43
C ILE A 129 -23.99 -3.77 -1.44
N PHE A 130 -23.13 -2.92 -0.95
CA PHE A 130 -22.22 -2.10 -1.75
C PHE A 130 -20.80 -2.58 -1.55
N GLU A 131 -20.02 -2.57 -2.61
CA GLU A 131 -18.60 -2.79 -2.58
C GLU A 131 -17.90 -1.47 -2.89
N THR A 132 -16.97 -1.08 -2.04
CA THR A 132 -16.08 0.05 -2.29
C THR A 132 -14.70 -0.48 -2.60
N ASN A 133 -14.20 -0.16 -3.78
CA ASN A 133 -12.84 -0.47 -4.20
C ASN A 133 -12.02 0.82 -4.19
N ALA A 134 -11.08 0.91 -3.25
CA ALA A 134 -10.16 2.03 -3.11
C ALA A 134 -8.78 1.68 -3.65
N GLN A 135 -8.17 2.61 -4.34
CA GLN A 135 -6.86 2.45 -4.94
C GLN A 135 -5.97 3.64 -4.57
N ALA A 136 -4.70 3.36 -4.34
CA ALA A 136 -3.68 4.37 -4.18
C ALA A 136 -2.49 4.06 -5.08
N ARG A 137 -1.89 5.11 -5.63
CA ARG A 137 -0.72 5.03 -6.48
C ARG A 137 0.29 6.10 -6.09
N LEU A 138 1.53 5.69 -5.94
CA LEU A 138 2.66 6.58 -5.73
C LEU A 138 3.16 7.06 -7.10
N ASN A 139 3.12 8.38 -7.35
CA ASN A 139 3.40 8.91 -8.68
C ASN A 139 4.87 8.79 -9.07
N SER A 140 5.80 8.83 -8.11
CA SER A 140 7.25 8.77 -8.36
C SER A 140 7.75 7.38 -8.73
N THR A 141 7.22 6.33 -8.11
CA THR A 141 7.70 4.94 -8.29
C THR A 141 6.75 4.08 -9.10
N GLY A 142 5.49 4.55 -9.27
CA GLY A 142 4.43 3.77 -9.89
C GLY A 142 3.88 2.64 -9.01
N ALA A 143 4.32 2.51 -7.75
CA ALA A 143 3.78 1.55 -6.81
C ALA A 143 2.28 1.76 -6.63
N LYS A 144 1.52 0.65 -6.57
CA LYS A 144 0.06 0.65 -6.47
C LYS A 144 -0.39 -0.31 -5.39
N ALA A 145 -1.47 0.05 -4.70
CA ALA A 145 -2.23 -0.85 -3.86
C ALA A 145 -3.73 -0.64 -4.09
N SER A 146 -4.51 -1.69 -3.91
CA SER A 146 -5.97 -1.64 -3.95
C SER A 146 -6.54 -2.38 -2.75
N HIS A 147 -7.61 -1.84 -2.21
CA HIS A 147 -8.36 -2.42 -1.10
C HIS A 147 -9.84 -2.42 -1.46
N ALA A 148 -10.54 -3.52 -1.20
CA ALA A 148 -11.96 -3.62 -1.45
C ALA A 148 -12.69 -4.02 -0.16
N GLU A 149 -13.79 -3.35 0.13
CA GLU A 149 -14.62 -3.63 1.29
C GLU A 149 -16.08 -3.67 0.89
N GLY A 150 -16.76 -4.75 1.30
CA GLY A 150 -18.20 -4.90 1.19
C GLY A 150 -18.90 -4.37 2.44
N TRP A 151 -19.94 -3.57 2.27
CA TRP A 151 -20.70 -3.00 3.37
C TRP A 151 -22.18 -2.83 3.02
N ALA A 152 -23.02 -2.85 4.06
CA ALA A 152 -24.44 -2.56 3.94
C ALA A 152 -24.74 -1.17 4.52
N PRO A 153 -25.61 -0.37 3.88
CA PRO A 153 -25.92 0.96 4.39
C PRO A 153 -26.60 0.86 5.75
N GLY A 154 -25.91 1.31 6.79
CA GLY A 154 -26.48 1.57 8.09
C GLY A 154 -27.16 2.94 8.16
N LYS A 155 -27.92 3.22 9.22
CA LYS A 155 -28.46 4.57 9.47
C LYS A 155 -27.29 5.57 9.51
N LEU A 156 -27.26 6.47 8.52
CA LEU A 156 -26.37 7.61 8.59
C LEU A 156 -26.82 8.45 9.80
N LYS A 157 -25.96 8.51 10.84
CA LYS A 157 -26.17 9.48 11.92
C LYS A 157 -26.16 10.89 11.30
N ASN A 158 -27.28 11.58 11.46
CA ASN A 158 -27.35 13.03 11.16
C ASN A 158 -26.35 13.78 12.05
#